data_18e8e5b53f30e8b0f65ceddf5d9cb31e
#
_entry.id   18e8e5b53f30e8b0f65ceddf5d9cb31e
#
_cell.length_a   1.000
_cell.length_b   1.000
_cell.length_c   1.000
_cell.angle_alpha   90.00
_cell.angle_beta   90.00
_cell.angle_gamma   90.00
#
_symmetry.space_group_name_H-M   'P 1'
#
loop_
_entity.id
_entity.type
_entity.pdbx_description
1 polymer ?
#
loop_
_entity_poly.entity_id
_entity_poly.type
_entity_poly.pdbx_seq_one_letter_code
_entity_poly.pdbx_strand_id
1 'polypeptide(L)'
;MSDKSNPSLSGSATRREFLKQATAATAVVAATNLFKTPVYGQSQAPSTGRVIGANDRIVVGYVGVGGQGMAHVRPQKQYAADNNIAQAAVCDVSKHRAADAKAFVGGDCQEYADYRKMLERKDIDAITCATVDHWHTRVSVDALNAGKHVYVEKPMTRYLGEAFEIYDAVKKTGKILQVGSQGCSDQKWHEAAKLIQAGKIGPLVMSQGSYMRNQPQGEWNYTIQPWCTPEDLDWKFWMGHQIKKKVDFNADHYFRWRKYYPYCAGLLGDLFPHKLHPYMLATGNPEFPLRVASVGNRKVETDKQSKGDMKTEYTRDVPEIVQLIAEFPSGMVMNIISSTVNEQGTQEMIRGHKATLYMAGNRIEMKPEKPFVEEIDPLTIENIKPGESVPEHEKNWFESIRANKQPNCGIDLAVRVQTVISLAEMSERLNIMCLFDEKTRKVTTGDGREIKALTYGSTPLS
;
A
#
# COMPACT_ATOMS: atom_id res chain seq x y z
N MET A 1 20.91 -44.50 -65.41
CA MET A 1 22.09 -43.65 -65.25
C MET A 1 21.76 -42.46 -64.38
N SER A 2 22.56 -42.32 -63.37
CA SER A 2 22.78 -41.28 -62.38
C SER A 2 21.69 -41.00 -61.34
N ASP A 3 21.96 -41.64 -60.30
CA ASP A 3 21.67 -41.42 -58.89
C ASP A 3 22.04 -39.99 -58.46
N LYS A 4 21.20 -39.33 -57.69
CA LYS A 4 21.57 -38.21 -56.85
C LYS A 4 20.90 -38.38 -55.46
N SER A 5 21.65 -38.93 -54.57
CA SER A 5 21.43 -39.02 -53.15
C SER A 5 21.23 -37.66 -52.49
N ASN A 6 20.15 -37.54 -51.74
CA ASN A 6 19.88 -36.45 -50.82
C ASN A 6 20.61 -36.73 -49.47
N PRO A 7 21.35 -35.80 -48.86
CA PRO A 7 21.92 -36.02 -47.55
C PRO A 7 20.87 -35.76 -46.45
N SER A 8 20.70 -36.74 -45.60
CA SER A 8 19.92 -36.70 -44.38
C SER A 8 20.46 -35.69 -43.39
N LEU A 9 19.67 -34.72 -42.99
CA LEU A 9 19.92 -33.88 -41.81
C LEU A 9 19.48 -34.66 -40.57
N SER A 10 20.40 -35.38 -39.94
CA SER A 10 20.25 -35.89 -38.59
C SER A 10 21.14 -35.05 -37.66
N GLY A 11 20.50 -34.31 -36.79
CA GLY A 11 21.21 -33.58 -35.75
C GLY A 11 20.19 -32.92 -34.84
N SER A 12 19.46 -33.70 -34.03
CA SER A 12 18.68 -33.15 -32.93
C SER A 12 19.65 -32.64 -31.87
N ALA A 13 19.75 -31.32 -31.76
CA ALA A 13 20.48 -30.70 -30.65
C ALA A 13 19.88 -31.18 -29.33
N THR A 14 20.72 -31.68 -28.44
CA THR A 14 20.30 -32.16 -27.13
C THR A 14 19.77 -30.99 -26.29
N ARG A 15 18.81 -31.27 -25.42
CA ARG A 15 18.22 -30.32 -24.46
C ARG A 15 19.30 -29.49 -23.73
N ARG A 16 20.46 -30.06 -23.51
CA ARG A 16 21.62 -29.44 -22.84
C ARG A 16 22.35 -28.41 -23.73
N GLU A 17 22.38 -28.60 -25.03
CA GLU A 17 22.97 -27.64 -25.99
C GLU A 17 22.04 -26.48 -26.27
N PHE A 18 20.73 -26.73 -26.35
CA PHE A 18 19.73 -25.68 -26.43
C PHE A 18 19.73 -24.76 -25.20
N LEU A 19 19.88 -25.32 -23.99
CA LEU A 19 20.00 -24.55 -22.75
C LEU A 19 21.29 -23.71 -22.68
N LYS A 20 22.40 -24.20 -23.22
CA LYS A 20 23.65 -23.42 -23.29
C LYS A 20 23.56 -22.26 -24.29
N GLN A 21 22.85 -22.42 -25.38
CA GLN A 21 22.64 -21.35 -26.36
C GLN A 21 21.60 -20.33 -25.87
N ALA A 22 20.57 -20.76 -25.15
CA ALA A 22 19.57 -19.87 -24.54
C ALA A 22 20.20 -19.01 -23.42
N THR A 23 21.13 -19.56 -22.61
CA THR A 23 21.83 -18.77 -21.59
C THR A 23 22.78 -17.72 -22.16
N ALA A 24 23.38 -17.97 -23.32
CA ALA A 24 24.24 -16.99 -23.98
C ALA A 24 23.43 -15.85 -24.64
N ALA A 25 22.23 -16.14 -25.18
CA ALA A 25 21.34 -15.13 -25.77
C ALA A 25 20.65 -14.24 -24.70
N THR A 26 20.34 -14.80 -23.52
CA THR A 26 19.73 -14.04 -22.42
C THR A 26 20.72 -13.08 -21.75
N ALA A 27 22.00 -13.36 -21.75
CA ALA A 27 23.00 -12.45 -21.15
C ALA A 27 23.22 -11.17 -21.96
N VAL A 28 22.91 -11.16 -23.26
CA VAL A 28 23.08 -9.97 -24.13
C VAL A 28 21.82 -9.10 -24.13
N VAL A 29 20.62 -9.66 -23.94
CA VAL A 29 19.36 -8.91 -23.86
C VAL A 29 19.16 -8.31 -22.46
N ALA A 30 19.72 -8.91 -21.42
CA ALA A 30 19.66 -8.40 -20.06
C ALA A 30 20.49 -7.13 -19.80
N ALA A 31 21.38 -6.76 -20.71
CA ALA A 31 22.27 -5.60 -20.54
C ALA A 31 21.75 -4.30 -21.14
N THR A 32 20.66 -4.29 -21.91
CA THR A 32 20.28 -3.09 -22.66
C THR A 32 18.86 -2.53 -22.42
N ASN A 33 17.97 -3.19 -21.66
CA ASN A 33 16.63 -2.63 -21.41
C ASN A 33 15.98 -3.03 -20.08
N LEU A 34 16.78 -3.23 -19.03
CA LEU A 34 16.24 -3.32 -17.69
C LEU A 34 15.96 -1.93 -17.15
N PHE A 35 14.67 -1.59 -17.16
CA PHE A 35 14.12 -0.44 -16.44
C PHE A 35 14.79 0.91 -16.71
N LYS A 36 14.34 1.60 -17.75
CA LYS A 36 14.18 3.05 -17.65
C LYS A 36 12.99 3.34 -16.71
N THR A 37 13.11 2.94 -15.44
CA THR A 37 12.40 3.69 -14.41
C THR A 37 12.92 5.10 -14.52
N PRO A 38 12.07 6.12 -14.65
CA PRO A 38 12.54 7.48 -14.57
C PRO A 38 13.31 7.61 -13.26
N VAL A 39 14.61 7.86 -13.34
CA VAL A 39 15.40 8.17 -12.15
C VAL A 39 14.93 9.55 -11.72
N TYR A 40 14.00 9.57 -10.78
CA TYR A 40 13.50 10.82 -10.25
C TYR A 40 14.64 11.55 -9.54
N GLY A 41 14.91 12.77 -9.93
CA GLY A 41 15.73 13.69 -9.16
C GLY A 41 17.22 13.67 -9.40
N GLN A 42 17.74 13.21 -10.55
CA GLN A 42 19.19 13.36 -10.85
C GLN A 42 19.68 14.81 -11.05
N SER A 43 18.79 15.81 -11.04
CA SER A 43 19.18 17.20 -11.26
C SER A 43 19.10 18.12 -10.05
N GLN A 44 18.70 17.63 -8.88
CA GLN A 44 18.74 18.44 -7.66
C GLN A 44 19.57 17.74 -6.60
N ALA A 45 20.69 18.37 -6.26
CA ALA A 45 21.42 18.04 -5.05
C ALA A 45 20.45 18.06 -3.86
N PRO A 46 20.61 17.16 -2.86
CA PRO A 46 19.91 17.24 -1.60
C PRO A 46 20.00 18.68 -1.07
N SER A 47 18.92 19.16 -0.46
CA SER A 47 18.89 20.53 0.09
C SER A 47 20.22 20.84 0.76
N THR A 48 20.82 21.97 0.38
CA THR A 48 22.18 22.40 0.74
C THR A 48 22.47 22.54 2.24
N GLY A 49 21.59 22.05 3.12
CA GLY A 49 21.72 22.19 4.56
C GLY A 49 22.31 21.00 5.30
N ARG A 50 22.23 19.78 4.73
CA ARG A 50 22.76 18.58 5.40
C ARG A 50 23.07 17.51 4.36
N VAL A 51 24.33 17.29 4.14
CA VAL A 51 24.81 16.18 3.31
C VAL A 51 24.56 14.88 4.09
N ILE A 52 23.77 13.99 3.53
CA ILE A 52 23.69 12.60 4.01
C ILE A 52 25.03 11.99 3.59
N GLY A 53 25.96 11.90 4.52
CA GLY A 53 27.32 11.40 4.33
C GLY A 53 27.60 10.15 5.16
N ALA A 54 28.86 9.80 5.40
CA ALA A 54 29.28 8.58 6.10
C ALA A 54 28.69 8.38 7.53
N ASN A 55 28.07 9.42 8.13
CA ASN A 55 27.32 9.37 9.37
C ASN A 55 25.81 9.55 9.12
N ASP A 56 25.26 8.91 8.14
CA ASP A 56 23.92 9.03 7.56
C ASP A 56 22.75 8.87 8.54
N ARG A 57 22.80 9.60 9.64
CA ARG A 57 21.72 9.59 10.61
C ARG A 57 20.50 10.30 10.04
N ILE A 58 19.40 9.58 9.92
CA ILE A 58 18.10 10.15 9.55
C ILE A 58 17.36 10.55 10.83
N VAL A 59 16.96 11.80 10.91
CA VAL A 59 16.18 12.34 12.04
C VAL A 59 14.69 12.27 11.68
N VAL A 60 13.92 11.55 12.51
CA VAL A 60 12.52 11.23 12.23
C VAL A 60 11.59 11.97 13.18
N GLY A 61 10.52 12.55 12.62
CA GLY A 61 9.36 13.06 13.34
C GLY A 61 8.12 12.18 13.06
N TYR A 62 7.23 12.09 14.03
CA TYR A 62 6.03 11.25 13.97
C TYR A 62 4.77 12.10 14.06
N VAL A 63 3.84 11.93 13.12
CA VAL A 63 2.53 12.59 13.10
C VAL A 63 1.44 11.55 13.24
N GLY A 64 0.65 11.65 14.32
CA GLY A 64 -0.29 10.62 14.73
C GLY A 64 0.41 9.50 15.49
N VAL A 65 0.39 9.58 16.82
CA VAL A 65 1.04 8.59 17.71
C VAL A 65 0.02 7.77 18.51
N GLY A 66 -1.12 7.47 17.87
CA GLY A 66 -2.08 6.49 18.36
C GLY A 66 -1.57 5.06 18.24
N GLY A 67 -2.47 4.06 18.19
CA GLY A 67 -2.10 2.65 18.15
C GLY A 67 -1.08 2.32 17.06
N GLN A 68 -1.38 2.70 15.80
CA GLN A 68 -0.51 2.44 14.67
C GLN A 68 0.77 3.31 14.71
N GLY A 69 0.65 4.59 15.10
CA GLY A 69 1.84 5.44 15.28
C GLY A 69 2.82 4.88 16.29
N MET A 70 2.33 4.36 17.42
CA MET A 70 3.19 3.68 18.40
C MET A 70 3.75 2.34 17.91
N ALA A 71 3.07 1.67 16.96
CA ALA A 71 3.61 0.49 16.30
C ALA A 71 4.80 0.81 15.38
N HIS A 72 4.99 2.09 15.00
CA HIS A 72 6.20 2.60 14.35
C HIS A 72 7.24 3.13 15.36
N VAL A 73 6.79 3.93 16.32
CA VAL A 73 7.69 4.55 17.30
C VAL A 73 8.49 3.52 18.10
N ARG A 74 7.84 2.43 18.52
CA ARG A 74 8.49 1.39 19.36
C ARG A 74 9.59 0.62 18.63
N PRO A 75 9.35 0.01 17.46
CA PRO A 75 10.40 -0.68 16.72
C PRO A 75 11.51 0.26 16.28
N GLN A 76 11.19 1.46 15.81
CA GLN A 76 12.20 2.42 15.39
C GLN A 76 13.11 2.83 16.56
N LYS A 77 12.59 2.92 17.79
CA LYS A 77 13.44 3.09 18.96
C LYS A 77 14.34 1.89 19.23
N GLN A 78 13.78 0.68 19.14
CA GLN A 78 14.52 -0.57 19.35
C GLN A 78 15.68 -0.73 18.36
N TYR A 79 15.45 -0.42 17.09
CA TYR A 79 16.42 -0.58 16.00
C TYR A 79 17.08 0.75 15.58
N ALA A 80 17.04 1.78 16.43
CA ALA A 80 17.54 3.12 16.09
C ALA A 80 19.03 3.11 15.75
N ALA A 81 19.83 2.36 16.51
CA ALA A 81 21.28 2.24 16.28
C ALA A 81 21.56 1.50 14.95
N ASP A 82 20.90 0.36 14.74
CA ASP A 82 21.08 -0.48 13.54
C ASP A 82 20.69 0.26 12.27
N ASN A 83 19.63 1.05 12.34
CA ASN A 83 19.13 1.84 11.23
C ASN A 83 19.77 3.24 11.13
N ASN A 84 20.67 3.61 12.06
CA ASN A 84 21.27 4.94 12.17
C ASN A 84 20.22 6.05 12.06
N ILE A 85 19.21 6.02 12.95
CA ILE A 85 18.14 7.02 13.01
C ILE A 85 18.09 7.70 14.40
N ALA A 86 17.47 8.86 14.46
CA ALA A 86 17.13 9.55 15.69
C ALA A 86 15.65 9.95 15.68
N GLN A 87 14.97 9.70 16.79
CA GLN A 87 13.58 10.09 17.01
C GLN A 87 13.56 11.46 17.70
N ALA A 88 13.17 12.52 16.99
CA ALA A 88 13.33 13.89 17.44
C ALA A 88 12.05 14.59 17.85
N ALA A 89 10.90 14.15 17.36
CA ALA A 89 9.64 14.82 17.60
C ALA A 89 8.43 13.88 17.42
N VAL A 90 7.39 14.13 18.22
CA VAL A 90 6.09 13.49 18.14
C VAL A 90 4.99 14.54 18.02
N CYS A 91 3.93 14.26 17.28
CA CYS A 91 2.79 15.15 17.12
C CYS A 91 1.48 14.35 17.17
N ASP A 92 0.57 14.78 18.02
CA ASP A 92 -0.80 14.27 18.06
C ASP A 92 -1.76 15.38 18.49
N VAL A 93 -3.02 15.29 18.06
CA VAL A 93 -4.08 16.20 18.49
C VAL A 93 -4.61 15.87 19.88
N SER A 94 -4.29 14.68 20.42
CA SER A 94 -4.52 14.29 21.81
C SER A 94 -3.27 14.60 22.65
N LYS A 95 -3.46 15.41 23.68
CA LYS A 95 -2.40 15.73 24.64
C LYS A 95 -1.85 14.48 25.34
N HIS A 96 -2.76 13.58 25.71
CA HIS A 96 -2.39 12.31 26.35
C HIS A 96 -1.48 11.46 25.46
N ARG A 97 -1.86 11.25 24.19
CA ARG A 97 -1.04 10.46 23.26
C ARG A 97 0.30 11.11 22.95
N ALA A 98 0.34 12.43 22.76
CA ALA A 98 1.58 13.15 22.52
C ALA A 98 2.54 13.01 23.71
N ALA A 99 2.04 13.21 24.95
CA ALA A 99 2.83 13.09 26.16
C ALA A 99 3.36 11.67 26.37
N ASP A 100 2.53 10.63 26.19
CA ASP A 100 2.93 9.23 26.29
C ASP A 100 4.01 8.86 25.28
N ALA A 101 3.84 9.27 24.05
CA ALA A 101 4.82 9.00 22.98
C ALA A 101 6.16 9.71 23.26
N LYS A 102 6.13 10.97 23.70
CA LYS A 102 7.32 11.72 24.11
C LYS A 102 8.04 11.04 25.28
N ALA A 103 7.30 10.66 26.31
CA ALA A 103 7.85 9.94 27.47
C ALA A 103 8.49 8.61 27.05
N PHE A 104 7.86 7.88 26.13
CA PHE A 104 8.40 6.64 25.58
C PHE A 104 9.69 6.87 24.79
N VAL A 105 9.72 7.85 23.88
CA VAL A 105 10.92 8.18 23.10
C VAL A 105 12.04 8.67 24.02
N GLY A 106 11.72 9.57 24.96
CA GLY A 106 12.69 10.13 25.93
C GLY A 106 13.69 11.07 25.29
N GLY A 107 14.76 11.38 26.05
CA GLY A 107 15.83 12.29 25.60
C GLY A 107 15.28 13.68 25.25
N ASP A 108 15.79 14.25 24.17
CA ASP A 108 15.43 15.60 23.70
C ASP A 108 14.19 15.62 22.76
N CYS A 109 13.39 14.54 22.75
CA CYS A 109 12.20 14.46 21.92
C CYS A 109 11.21 15.57 22.29
N GLN A 110 10.78 16.33 21.28
CA GLN A 110 9.80 17.40 21.43
C GLN A 110 8.40 16.93 21.04
N GLU A 111 7.38 17.42 21.76
CA GLU A 111 5.99 17.20 21.42
C GLU A 111 5.34 18.40 20.75
N TYR A 112 4.42 18.14 19.83
CA TYR A 112 3.68 19.14 19.08
C TYR A 112 2.20 18.79 19.03
N ALA A 113 1.34 19.80 19.18
CA ALA A 113 -0.10 19.67 18.91
C ALA A 113 -0.43 19.93 17.42
N ASP A 114 0.45 20.64 16.72
CA ASP A 114 0.30 20.99 15.31
C ASP A 114 1.55 20.55 14.53
N TYR A 115 1.38 19.60 13.61
CA TYR A 115 2.46 19.04 12.80
C TYR A 115 3.17 20.10 11.94
N ARG A 116 2.48 21.17 11.55
CA ARG A 116 3.06 22.25 10.74
C ARG A 116 4.21 22.93 11.48
N LYS A 117 4.09 23.07 12.81
CA LYS A 117 5.17 23.59 13.66
C LYS A 117 6.36 22.63 13.74
N MET A 118 6.10 21.33 13.76
CA MET A 118 7.16 20.34 13.69
C MET A 118 7.89 20.38 12.32
N LEU A 119 7.17 20.60 11.23
CA LEU A 119 7.77 20.69 9.88
C LEU A 119 8.71 21.90 9.70
N GLU A 120 8.58 22.97 10.51
CA GLU A 120 9.49 24.12 10.51
C GLU A 120 10.92 23.74 10.97
N ARG A 121 11.08 22.62 11.68
CA ARG A 121 12.39 22.14 12.15
C ARG A 121 13.26 21.70 10.97
N LYS A 122 14.45 22.30 10.89
CA LYS A 122 15.45 22.04 9.84
C LYS A 122 16.21 20.74 10.04
N ASP A 123 16.30 20.26 11.27
CA ASP A 123 17.03 19.06 11.67
C ASP A 123 16.24 17.76 11.45
N ILE A 124 14.93 17.82 11.20
CA ILE A 124 14.12 16.65 10.84
C ILE A 124 14.27 16.37 9.35
N ASP A 125 14.65 15.14 9.00
CA ASP A 125 14.86 14.69 7.62
C ASP A 125 13.62 13.97 7.06
N ALA A 126 12.87 13.30 7.92
CA ALA A 126 11.81 12.37 7.52
C ALA A 126 10.62 12.40 8.50
N ILE A 127 9.42 12.14 7.95
CA ILE A 127 8.17 12.11 8.71
C ILE A 127 7.50 10.74 8.55
N THR A 128 7.14 10.13 9.67
CA THR A 128 6.20 8.99 9.71
C THR A 128 4.80 9.54 9.98
N CYS A 129 3.89 9.40 9.02
CA CYS A 129 2.49 9.80 9.12
C CYS A 129 1.62 8.57 9.37
N ALA A 130 1.07 8.45 10.57
CA ALA A 130 0.13 7.40 10.98
C ALA A 130 -1.12 7.99 11.63
N THR A 131 -1.64 9.03 11.00
CA THR A 131 -2.89 9.70 11.36
C THR A 131 -4.12 8.87 10.95
N VAL A 132 -5.30 9.46 11.01
CA VAL A 132 -6.50 8.94 10.34
C VAL A 132 -6.44 9.24 8.84
N ASP A 133 -7.08 8.41 7.99
CA ASP A 133 -6.90 8.45 6.52
C ASP A 133 -7.12 9.84 5.91
N HIS A 134 -8.10 10.59 6.41
CA HIS A 134 -8.42 11.91 5.88
C HIS A 134 -7.37 13.00 6.18
N TRP A 135 -6.31 12.68 6.93
CA TRP A 135 -5.16 13.54 7.15
C TRP A 135 -3.89 13.11 6.40
N HIS A 136 -3.86 11.88 5.86
CA HIS A 136 -2.68 11.34 5.19
C HIS A 136 -2.16 12.26 4.10
N THR A 137 -3.05 12.73 3.23
CA THR A 137 -2.67 13.58 2.10
C THR A 137 -2.08 14.91 2.55
N ARG A 138 -2.78 15.60 3.44
CA ARG A 138 -2.36 16.93 3.86
C ARG A 138 -1.01 16.91 4.57
N VAL A 139 -0.85 15.99 5.53
CA VAL A 139 0.43 15.83 6.23
C VAL A 139 1.55 15.46 5.28
N SER A 140 1.31 14.52 4.35
CA SER A 140 2.32 14.05 3.41
C SER A 140 2.75 15.14 2.43
N VAL A 141 1.79 15.87 1.84
CA VAL A 141 2.09 16.95 0.88
C VAL A 141 2.83 18.10 1.56
N ASP A 142 2.41 18.50 2.76
CA ASP A 142 3.08 19.54 3.53
C ASP A 142 4.51 19.12 3.92
N ALA A 143 4.72 17.87 4.34
CA ALA A 143 6.05 17.34 4.66
C ALA A 143 6.97 17.31 3.42
N LEU A 144 6.47 16.80 2.28
CA LEU A 144 7.21 16.78 1.02
C LEU A 144 7.63 18.19 0.59
N ASN A 145 6.70 19.16 0.64
CA ASN A 145 6.98 20.56 0.31
C ASN A 145 7.94 21.23 1.31
N ALA A 146 7.94 20.78 2.57
CA ALA A 146 8.94 21.21 3.57
C ALA A 146 10.30 20.50 3.40
N GLY A 147 10.47 19.71 2.33
CA GLY A 147 11.72 19.03 2.01
C GLY A 147 11.98 17.76 2.82
N LYS A 148 10.96 17.17 3.45
CA LYS A 148 11.07 15.95 4.23
C LYS A 148 10.72 14.72 3.40
N HIS A 149 11.37 13.58 3.68
CA HIS A 149 10.94 12.26 3.21
C HIS A 149 9.71 11.80 4.00
N VAL A 150 8.87 10.94 3.42
CA VAL A 150 7.61 10.56 4.05
C VAL A 150 7.43 9.05 4.06
N TYR A 151 7.09 8.51 5.21
CA TYR A 151 6.41 7.22 5.35
C TYR A 151 4.97 7.53 5.72
N VAL A 152 4.01 7.14 4.89
CA VAL A 152 2.59 7.33 5.18
C VAL A 152 1.91 5.99 5.33
N GLU A 153 1.12 5.80 6.38
CA GLU A 153 0.35 4.58 6.56
C GLU A 153 -0.66 4.37 5.42
N LYS A 154 -1.01 3.11 5.21
CA LYS A 154 -2.08 2.73 4.28
C LYS A 154 -3.47 3.05 4.88
N PRO A 155 -4.47 3.37 4.03
CA PRO A 155 -4.37 3.67 2.61
C PRO A 155 -3.59 4.96 2.38
N MET A 156 -2.94 5.09 1.23
CA MET A 156 -2.13 6.29 0.96
C MET A 156 -2.95 7.58 1.11
N THR A 157 -4.19 7.57 0.64
CA THR A 157 -5.11 8.72 0.70
C THR A 157 -6.55 8.27 0.92
N ARG A 158 -7.41 9.22 1.26
CA ARG A 158 -8.85 8.99 1.42
C ARG A 158 -9.58 8.96 0.07
N TYR A 159 -9.22 9.80 -0.89
CA TYR A 159 -9.91 9.95 -2.17
C TYR A 159 -8.95 9.95 -3.36
N LEU A 160 -9.51 9.70 -4.57
CA LEU A 160 -8.76 9.61 -5.82
C LEU A 160 -7.93 10.86 -6.14
N GLY A 161 -8.53 12.04 -6.02
CA GLY A 161 -7.81 13.29 -6.32
C GLY A 161 -6.58 13.50 -5.43
N GLU A 162 -6.70 13.11 -4.17
CA GLU A 162 -5.61 13.19 -3.19
C GLU A 162 -4.42 12.28 -3.53
N ALA A 163 -4.69 11.13 -4.16
CA ALA A 163 -3.61 10.24 -4.61
C ALA A 163 -2.70 10.93 -5.62
N PHE A 164 -3.29 11.70 -6.52
CA PHE A 164 -2.54 12.47 -7.50
C PHE A 164 -1.88 13.72 -6.90
N GLU A 165 -2.45 14.31 -5.84
CA GLU A 165 -1.78 15.40 -5.10
C GLU A 165 -0.46 14.92 -4.47
N ILE A 166 -0.47 13.75 -3.81
CA ILE A 166 0.77 13.16 -3.27
C ILE A 166 1.72 12.77 -4.40
N TYR A 167 1.21 12.11 -5.45
CA TYR A 167 2.01 11.72 -6.60
C TYR A 167 2.75 12.92 -7.21
N ASP A 168 2.03 13.98 -7.51
CA ASP A 168 2.60 15.19 -8.11
C ASP A 168 3.58 15.90 -7.15
N ALA A 169 3.30 15.90 -5.83
CA ALA A 169 4.22 16.44 -4.82
C ALA A 169 5.54 15.66 -4.74
N VAL A 170 5.49 14.31 -4.77
CA VAL A 170 6.70 13.47 -4.82
C VAL A 170 7.51 13.76 -6.09
N LYS A 171 6.84 13.80 -7.25
CA LYS A 171 7.52 14.11 -8.53
C LYS A 171 8.17 15.49 -8.52
N LYS A 172 7.49 16.49 -7.96
CA LYS A 172 7.98 17.86 -7.85
C LYS A 172 9.16 18.00 -6.91
N THR A 173 9.11 17.33 -5.75
CA THR A 173 10.12 17.53 -4.70
C THR A 173 11.29 16.57 -4.79
N GLY A 174 11.15 15.45 -5.49
CA GLY A 174 12.14 14.39 -5.57
C GLY A 174 12.37 13.66 -4.23
N LYS A 175 11.51 13.87 -3.23
CA LYS A 175 11.63 13.19 -1.94
C LYS A 175 11.14 11.77 -2.00
N ILE A 176 11.72 10.92 -1.18
CA ILE A 176 11.32 9.50 -1.08
C ILE A 176 10.06 9.39 -0.24
N LEU A 177 9.04 8.77 -0.82
CA LEU A 177 7.82 8.41 -0.12
C LEU A 177 7.62 6.90 -0.17
N GLN A 178 7.31 6.30 0.99
CA GLN A 178 6.87 4.92 1.11
C GLN A 178 5.50 4.85 1.77
N VAL A 179 4.63 4.00 1.23
CA VAL A 179 3.34 3.69 1.84
C VAL A 179 3.50 2.48 2.77
N GLY A 180 2.89 2.54 3.95
CA GLY A 180 2.93 1.52 5.00
C GLY A 180 2.18 0.23 4.64
N SER A 181 2.50 -0.35 3.49
CA SER A 181 2.02 -1.66 3.06
C SER A 181 3.13 -2.68 3.18
N GLN A 182 3.33 -3.18 4.40
CA GLN A 182 4.51 -3.97 4.81
C GLN A 182 4.70 -5.24 3.99
N GLY A 183 3.61 -5.81 3.45
CA GLY A 183 3.66 -6.94 2.54
C GLY A 183 4.54 -6.72 1.31
N CYS A 184 4.77 -5.47 0.89
CA CYS A 184 5.70 -5.16 -0.20
C CYS A 184 7.17 -5.42 0.15
N SER A 185 7.51 -5.63 1.41
CA SER A 185 8.86 -6.04 1.84
C SER A 185 8.94 -7.53 2.18
N ASP A 186 7.87 -8.29 2.00
CA ASP A 186 7.90 -9.75 2.09
C ASP A 186 8.57 -10.32 0.85
N GLN A 187 9.65 -11.07 1.07
CA GLN A 187 10.47 -11.67 0.01
C GLN A 187 9.65 -12.53 -0.96
N LYS A 188 8.57 -13.14 -0.49
CA LYS A 188 7.68 -13.96 -1.32
C LYS A 188 7.21 -13.26 -2.59
N TRP A 189 6.81 -12.00 -2.48
CA TRP A 189 6.31 -11.24 -3.62
C TRP A 189 7.41 -10.84 -4.60
N HIS A 190 8.63 -10.60 -4.09
CA HIS A 190 9.80 -10.36 -4.94
C HIS A 190 10.24 -11.60 -5.69
N GLU A 191 10.18 -12.79 -5.06
CA GLU A 191 10.46 -14.06 -5.75
C GLU A 191 9.39 -14.35 -6.82
N ALA A 192 8.11 -14.10 -6.53
CA ALA A 192 7.06 -14.20 -7.53
C ALA A 192 7.32 -13.24 -8.71
N ALA A 193 7.70 -11.99 -8.44
CA ALA A 193 8.05 -11.04 -9.49
C ALA A 193 9.19 -11.52 -10.39
N LYS A 194 10.22 -12.12 -9.82
CA LYS A 194 11.33 -12.72 -10.61
C LYS A 194 10.85 -13.82 -11.56
N LEU A 195 9.99 -14.72 -11.08
CA LEU A 195 9.42 -15.79 -11.90
C LEU A 195 8.56 -15.24 -13.04
N ILE A 196 7.73 -14.23 -12.73
CA ILE A 196 6.85 -13.59 -13.71
C ILE A 196 7.67 -12.84 -14.77
N GLN A 197 8.63 -12.02 -14.35
CA GLN A 197 9.50 -11.27 -15.27
C GLN A 197 10.37 -12.19 -16.13
N ALA A 198 10.76 -13.35 -15.62
CA ALA A 198 11.47 -14.38 -16.38
C ALA A 198 10.55 -15.16 -17.35
N GLY A 199 9.27 -14.79 -17.45
CA GLY A 199 8.29 -15.43 -18.33
C GLY A 199 7.90 -16.87 -17.95
N LYS A 200 8.22 -17.30 -16.71
CA LYS A 200 8.04 -18.69 -16.26
C LYS A 200 6.58 -19.16 -16.26
N ILE A 201 5.64 -18.22 -16.10
CA ILE A 201 4.22 -18.55 -16.09
C ILE A 201 3.45 -18.08 -17.35
N GLY A 202 4.19 -17.54 -18.35
CA GLY A 202 3.61 -16.91 -19.53
C GLY A 202 2.89 -15.59 -19.21
N PRO A 203 2.07 -15.06 -20.15
CA PRO A 203 1.27 -13.85 -19.91
C PRO A 203 0.40 -13.99 -18.68
N LEU A 204 0.31 -12.92 -17.88
CA LEU A 204 -0.56 -12.87 -16.72
C LEU A 204 -2.04 -12.90 -17.16
N VAL A 205 -2.84 -13.69 -16.47
CA VAL A 205 -4.27 -13.85 -16.73
C VAL A 205 -5.09 -13.30 -15.56
N MET A 206 -4.80 -13.77 -14.35
CA MET A 206 -5.60 -13.39 -13.19
C MET A 206 -4.80 -13.57 -11.90
N SER A 207 -4.99 -12.66 -10.96
CA SER A 207 -4.60 -12.84 -9.56
C SER A 207 -5.82 -12.86 -8.66
N GLN A 208 -5.75 -13.63 -7.59
CA GLN A 208 -6.79 -13.64 -6.57
C GLN A 208 -6.21 -13.77 -5.17
N GLY A 209 -6.88 -13.12 -4.23
CA GLY A 209 -6.55 -13.22 -2.81
C GLY A 209 -7.65 -12.70 -1.92
N SER A 210 -7.46 -12.88 -0.64
CA SER A 210 -8.41 -12.42 0.36
C SER A 210 -7.73 -11.92 1.62
N TYR A 211 -8.42 -11.03 2.33
CA TYR A 211 -8.04 -10.61 3.68
C TYR A 211 -9.27 -10.73 4.58
N MET A 212 -9.30 -11.78 5.37
CA MET A 212 -10.48 -12.16 6.14
C MET A 212 -10.23 -12.03 7.64
N ARG A 213 -11.20 -11.50 8.34
CA ARG A 213 -11.24 -11.39 9.80
C ARG A 213 -12.63 -11.72 10.32
N ASN A 214 -12.72 -12.14 11.57
CA ASN A 214 -13.98 -12.30 12.27
C ASN A 214 -13.73 -12.13 13.78
N GLN A 215 -13.81 -10.91 14.26
CA GLN A 215 -13.55 -10.58 15.65
C GLN A 215 -14.83 -10.75 16.50
N PRO A 216 -14.74 -11.36 17.69
CA PRO A 216 -15.93 -11.58 18.54
C PRO A 216 -16.68 -10.31 18.95
N GLN A 217 -15.96 -9.18 19.06
CA GLN A 217 -16.53 -7.86 19.41
C GLN A 217 -16.96 -7.04 18.19
N GLY A 218 -16.82 -7.58 16.96
CA GLY A 218 -16.92 -6.82 15.70
C GLY A 218 -15.65 -6.04 15.40
N GLU A 219 -15.35 -5.87 14.12
CA GLU A 219 -14.14 -5.18 13.68
C GLU A 219 -14.23 -3.68 13.94
N TRP A 220 -13.12 -3.08 14.38
CA TRP A 220 -12.94 -1.67 14.73
C TRP A 220 -13.72 -1.18 15.95
N ASN A 221 -14.35 -2.06 16.71
CA ASN A 221 -14.99 -1.72 17.98
C ASN A 221 -13.97 -1.56 19.12
N TYR A 222 -13.00 -0.67 18.92
CA TYR A 222 -11.98 -0.37 19.91
C TYR A 222 -12.59 0.20 21.19
N THR A 223 -11.99 -0.11 22.33
CA THR A 223 -12.38 0.45 23.63
C THR A 223 -12.17 1.96 23.64
N ILE A 224 -13.19 2.70 24.00
CA ILE A 224 -13.12 4.14 24.20
C ILE A 224 -12.45 4.37 25.56
N GLN A 225 -11.36 5.14 25.56
CA GLN A 225 -10.59 5.39 26.76
C GLN A 225 -11.12 6.58 27.55
N PRO A 226 -11.12 6.53 28.90
CA PRO A 226 -11.68 7.60 29.75
C PRO A 226 -11.00 8.95 29.59
N TRP A 227 -9.72 8.97 29.19
CA TRP A 227 -8.97 10.22 28.98
C TRP A 227 -9.43 11.00 27.73
N CYS A 228 -10.18 10.37 26.81
CA CYS A 228 -10.66 11.01 25.59
C CYS A 228 -11.80 11.96 25.90
N THR A 229 -11.47 13.18 26.18
CA THR A 229 -12.41 14.28 26.50
C THR A 229 -12.17 15.47 25.56
N PRO A 230 -13.13 16.43 25.49
CA PRO A 230 -12.91 17.66 24.73
C PRO A 230 -11.70 18.48 25.17
N GLU A 231 -11.26 18.36 26.43
CA GLU A 231 -10.11 19.06 26.99
C GLU A 231 -8.79 18.43 26.58
N ASP A 232 -8.78 17.10 26.34
CA ASP A 232 -7.60 16.38 25.88
C ASP A 232 -7.41 16.51 24.36
N LEU A 233 -8.50 16.41 23.58
CA LEU A 233 -8.48 16.27 22.14
C LEU A 233 -8.83 17.58 21.42
N ASP A 234 -7.95 18.08 20.57
CA ASP A 234 -8.31 19.11 19.59
C ASP A 234 -9.22 18.53 18.51
N TRP A 235 -10.50 18.40 18.87
CA TRP A 235 -11.52 17.82 17.98
C TRP A 235 -11.69 18.60 16.68
N LYS A 236 -11.59 19.93 16.73
CA LYS A 236 -11.69 20.78 15.53
C LYS A 236 -10.53 20.49 14.57
N PHE A 237 -9.33 20.32 15.09
CA PHE A 237 -8.17 19.98 14.27
C PHE A 237 -8.28 18.54 13.78
N TRP A 238 -8.69 17.58 14.63
CA TRP A 238 -8.90 16.20 14.22
C TRP A 238 -9.86 16.06 13.05
N MET A 239 -11.02 16.77 13.08
CA MET A 239 -11.98 16.81 11.97
C MET A 239 -11.39 17.41 10.69
N GLY A 240 -10.45 18.33 10.82
CA GLY A 240 -9.85 19.02 9.68
C GLY A 240 -10.79 19.97 8.96
N HIS A 241 -10.23 20.76 8.05
CA HIS A 241 -11.00 21.73 7.25
C HIS A 241 -11.68 21.09 6.03
N GLN A 242 -11.18 19.95 5.58
CA GLN A 242 -11.68 19.22 4.41
C GLN A 242 -13.07 18.63 4.65
N ILE A 243 -13.38 18.16 5.85
CA ILE A 243 -14.71 17.64 6.18
C ILE A 243 -15.69 18.81 6.35
N LYS A 244 -16.62 18.93 5.42
CA LYS A 244 -17.52 20.08 5.32
C LYS A 244 -18.60 20.08 6.41
N LYS A 245 -19.26 18.94 6.63
CA LYS A 245 -20.24 18.79 7.72
C LYS A 245 -19.49 18.48 9.01
N LYS A 246 -19.47 19.42 9.92
CA LYS A 246 -18.88 19.24 11.24
C LYS A 246 -19.89 18.58 12.19
N VAL A 247 -19.36 17.78 13.09
CA VAL A 247 -20.10 17.21 14.22
C VAL A 247 -19.42 17.65 15.51
N ASP A 248 -20.18 17.69 16.58
CA ASP A 248 -19.66 17.92 17.92
C ASP A 248 -18.71 16.80 18.32
N PHE A 249 -17.94 17.03 19.40
CA PHE A 249 -17.01 16.02 19.91
C PHE A 249 -17.72 14.68 20.09
N ASN A 250 -17.10 13.64 19.53
CA ASN A 250 -17.60 12.27 19.59
C ASN A 250 -16.47 11.28 19.74
N ALA A 251 -16.34 10.69 20.92
CA ALA A 251 -15.30 9.72 21.22
C ALA A 251 -15.42 8.42 20.41
N ASP A 252 -16.66 8.01 20.03
CA ASP A 252 -16.86 6.87 19.15
C ASP A 252 -16.26 7.13 17.77
N HIS A 253 -16.54 8.29 17.18
CA HIS A 253 -15.92 8.68 15.92
C HIS A 253 -14.39 8.77 16.00
N TYR A 254 -13.84 9.22 17.14
CA TYR A 254 -12.39 9.30 17.32
C TYR A 254 -11.71 7.93 17.39
N PHE A 255 -12.26 6.98 18.16
CA PHE A 255 -11.67 5.64 18.30
C PHE A 255 -12.05 4.69 17.17
N ARG A 256 -13.26 4.82 16.63
CA ARG A 256 -13.87 3.86 15.70
C ARG A 256 -14.09 4.47 14.31
N TRP A 257 -13.28 5.45 13.93
CA TRP A 257 -13.39 6.23 12.71
C TRP A 257 -13.43 5.36 11.43
N ARG A 258 -12.86 4.15 11.46
CA ARG A 258 -12.91 3.18 10.35
C ARG A 258 -14.32 2.66 10.04
N LYS A 259 -15.30 2.96 10.87
CA LYS A 259 -16.70 2.62 10.65
C LYS A 259 -17.44 3.66 9.81
N TYR A 260 -16.83 4.85 9.55
CA TYR A 260 -17.51 6.02 9.00
C TYR A 260 -16.84 6.55 7.74
N TYR A 261 -17.60 6.62 6.64
CA TYR A 261 -17.11 7.09 5.34
C TYR A 261 -16.47 8.49 5.32
N PRO A 262 -16.84 9.48 6.15
CA PRO A 262 -16.15 10.75 6.15
C PRO A 262 -14.64 10.64 6.44
N TYR A 263 -14.24 9.62 7.18
CA TYR A 263 -12.86 9.45 7.66
C TYR A 263 -12.07 8.38 6.91
N CYS A 264 -12.74 7.37 6.34
CA CYS A 264 -12.11 6.21 5.73
C CYS A 264 -12.91 5.66 4.53
N ALA A 265 -12.36 4.67 3.85
CA ALA A 265 -13.05 3.85 2.84
C ALA A 265 -13.43 2.45 3.36
N GLY A 266 -13.53 2.27 4.68
CA GLY A 266 -13.86 0.97 5.29
C GLY A 266 -12.86 -0.11 4.90
N LEU A 267 -13.36 -1.32 4.55
CA LEU A 267 -12.55 -2.45 4.13
C LEU A 267 -11.62 -2.10 2.97
N LEU A 268 -12.10 -1.35 1.98
CA LEU A 268 -11.32 -0.98 0.79
C LEU A 268 -10.06 -0.18 1.15
N GLY A 269 -10.15 0.72 2.13
CA GLY A 269 -8.99 1.47 2.61
C GLY A 269 -8.15 0.71 3.63
N ASP A 270 -8.77 -0.09 4.51
CA ASP A 270 -8.05 -0.71 5.62
C ASP A 270 -7.40 -2.06 5.25
N LEU A 271 -8.13 -2.98 4.61
CA LEU A 271 -7.67 -4.34 4.38
C LEU A 271 -7.17 -4.62 2.96
N PHE A 272 -7.78 -4.03 1.95
CA PHE A 272 -7.41 -4.29 0.56
C PHE A 272 -5.97 -3.87 0.20
N PRO A 273 -5.38 -2.79 0.76
CA PRO A 273 -3.99 -2.45 0.48
C PRO A 273 -3.00 -3.57 0.80
N HIS A 274 -3.25 -4.37 1.85
CA HIS A 274 -2.41 -5.52 2.23
C HIS A 274 -2.33 -6.61 1.15
N LYS A 275 -3.28 -6.65 0.22
CA LYS A 275 -3.29 -7.58 -0.91
C LYS A 275 -2.96 -6.88 -2.23
N LEU A 276 -3.59 -5.76 -2.52
CA LEU A 276 -3.41 -5.07 -3.79
C LEU A 276 -1.95 -4.64 -4.05
N HIS A 277 -1.26 -4.06 -3.04
CA HIS A 277 0.13 -3.65 -3.21
C HIS A 277 1.07 -4.81 -3.51
N PRO A 278 1.10 -5.91 -2.71
CA PRO A 278 1.97 -7.04 -3.00
C PRO A 278 1.64 -7.74 -4.34
N TYR A 279 0.36 -7.91 -4.67
CA TYR A 279 -0.01 -8.49 -5.97
C TYR A 279 0.44 -7.60 -7.14
N MET A 280 0.25 -6.29 -7.03
CA MET A 280 0.69 -5.34 -8.06
C MET A 280 2.22 -5.31 -8.16
N LEU A 281 2.95 -5.37 -7.03
CA LEU A 281 4.40 -5.50 -6.99
C LEU A 281 4.86 -6.76 -7.72
N ALA A 282 4.20 -7.90 -7.46
CA ALA A 282 4.55 -9.18 -8.04
C ALA A 282 4.41 -9.23 -9.57
N THR A 283 3.56 -8.39 -10.18
CA THR A 283 3.48 -8.30 -11.64
C THR A 283 4.78 -7.84 -12.28
N GLY A 284 5.63 -7.14 -11.51
CA GLY A 284 6.86 -6.52 -12.00
C GLY A 284 6.64 -5.31 -12.92
N ASN A 285 5.38 -5.01 -13.26
CA ASN A 285 4.98 -3.85 -14.05
C ASN A 285 3.65 -3.30 -13.51
N PRO A 286 3.69 -2.45 -12.47
CA PRO A 286 2.48 -1.83 -11.95
C PRO A 286 1.74 -0.99 -13.00
N GLU A 287 0.45 -1.22 -13.15
CA GLU A 287 -0.41 -0.54 -14.13
C GLU A 287 -1.56 0.19 -13.44
N PHE A 288 -2.06 1.27 -14.07
CA PHE A 288 -3.36 1.80 -13.71
C PHE A 288 -4.47 0.87 -14.20
N PRO A 289 -5.59 0.74 -13.46
CA PRO A 289 -6.69 -0.09 -13.92
C PRO A 289 -7.39 0.54 -15.13
N LEU A 290 -7.86 -0.29 -16.06
CA LEU A 290 -8.78 0.14 -17.12
C LEU A 290 -10.19 0.33 -16.56
N ARG A 291 -10.62 -0.63 -15.73
CA ARG A 291 -11.95 -0.58 -15.09
C ARG A 291 -11.96 -1.36 -13.78
N VAL A 292 -12.83 -0.92 -12.88
CA VAL A 292 -13.03 -1.54 -11.57
C VAL A 292 -14.52 -1.66 -11.28
N ALA A 293 -14.93 -2.82 -10.79
CA ALA A 293 -16.25 -3.08 -10.23
C ALA A 293 -16.11 -3.60 -8.79
N SER A 294 -17.02 -3.18 -7.91
CA SER A 294 -17.02 -3.60 -6.51
C SER A 294 -18.44 -3.73 -5.96
N VAL A 295 -18.64 -4.69 -5.06
CA VAL A 295 -19.89 -4.91 -4.35
C VAL A 295 -19.59 -5.08 -2.86
N GLY A 296 -20.34 -4.37 -2.00
CA GLY A 296 -20.28 -4.47 -0.55
C GLY A 296 -21.62 -4.88 0.07
N ASN A 297 -21.58 -5.62 1.18
CA ASN A 297 -22.76 -5.99 1.95
C ASN A 297 -22.84 -5.19 3.25
N ARG A 298 -23.95 -4.45 3.44
CA ARG A 298 -24.20 -3.59 4.60
C ARG A 298 -25.26 -4.13 5.57
N LYS A 299 -25.73 -5.34 5.36
CA LYS A 299 -26.88 -5.92 6.12
C LYS A 299 -26.47 -6.85 7.26
N VAL A 300 -25.19 -7.04 7.50
CA VAL A 300 -24.72 -7.90 8.59
C VAL A 300 -24.57 -7.05 9.85
N GLU A 301 -25.42 -7.25 10.83
CA GLU A 301 -25.36 -6.53 12.10
C GLU A 301 -24.39 -7.25 13.05
N THR A 302 -23.12 -6.90 13.00
CA THR A 302 -22.09 -7.52 13.82
C THR A 302 -21.51 -6.60 14.89
N ASP A 303 -21.89 -5.33 14.93
CA ASP A 303 -21.47 -4.41 15.98
C ASP A 303 -22.07 -4.80 17.33
N LYS A 304 -21.71 -6.01 17.77
CA LYS A 304 -21.96 -6.42 19.13
C LYS A 304 -21.06 -5.60 20.04
N GLN A 305 -21.61 -5.20 21.16
CA GLN A 305 -20.96 -4.39 22.17
C GLN A 305 -19.52 -4.87 22.44
N SER A 306 -18.56 -3.96 22.37
CA SER A 306 -17.29 -4.17 23.05
C SER A 306 -17.58 -4.49 24.53
N LYS A 307 -16.84 -5.43 25.12
CA LYS A 307 -16.90 -5.70 26.57
C LYS A 307 -16.59 -4.40 27.31
N GLY A 308 -17.61 -3.70 27.74
CA GLY A 308 -17.50 -2.41 28.42
C GLY A 308 -18.84 -1.67 28.34
N ASP A 309 -19.13 -0.83 29.28
CA ASP A 309 -20.43 -0.29 29.65
C ASP A 309 -21.15 0.61 28.61
N MET A 310 -20.68 0.69 27.38
CA MET A 310 -21.34 1.49 26.35
C MET A 310 -22.13 0.62 25.37
N LYS A 311 -23.44 0.74 25.41
CA LYS A 311 -24.34 0.28 24.34
C LYS A 311 -24.07 1.15 23.13
N THR A 312 -23.31 0.63 22.18
CA THR A 312 -23.23 1.25 20.85
C THR A 312 -24.34 0.67 20.01
N GLU A 313 -25.22 1.52 19.53
CA GLU A 313 -26.11 1.17 18.44
C GLU A 313 -25.27 0.84 17.20
N TYR A 314 -25.82 0.01 16.32
CA TYR A 314 -25.21 -0.24 15.01
C TYR A 314 -25.13 1.09 14.25
N THR A 315 -23.93 1.65 14.16
CA THR A 315 -23.71 3.00 13.60
C THR A 315 -22.78 3.01 12.40
N ARG A 316 -22.36 1.83 11.95
CA ARG A 316 -21.44 1.67 10.83
C ARG A 316 -22.10 2.01 9.49
N ASP A 317 -21.45 2.83 8.66
CA ASP A 317 -21.89 3.13 7.30
C ASP A 317 -21.07 2.42 6.20
N VAL A 318 -19.98 1.77 6.60
CA VAL A 318 -19.11 0.97 5.69
C VAL A 318 -19.53 -0.50 5.66
N PRO A 319 -19.35 -1.20 4.51
CA PRO A 319 -19.63 -2.63 4.39
C PRO A 319 -18.74 -3.49 5.28
N GLU A 320 -19.21 -4.70 5.61
CA GLU A 320 -18.45 -5.72 6.35
C GLU A 320 -17.95 -6.86 5.47
N ILE A 321 -18.42 -6.94 4.24
CA ILE A 321 -17.88 -7.80 3.17
C ILE A 321 -17.78 -6.94 1.93
N VAL A 322 -16.64 -6.98 1.25
CA VAL A 322 -16.43 -6.32 -0.04
C VAL A 322 -15.67 -7.24 -0.96
N GLN A 323 -16.10 -7.30 -2.21
CA GLN A 323 -15.37 -7.91 -3.31
C GLN A 323 -15.13 -6.88 -4.40
N LEU A 324 -13.92 -6.85 -4.94
CA LEU A 324 -13.59 -6.04 -6.10
C LEU A 324 -12.97 -6.88 -7.22
N ILE A 325 -13.21 -6.44 -8.45
CA ILE A 325 -12.58 -6.95 -9.67
C ILE A 325 -12.00 -5.74 -10.41
N ALA A 326 -10.71 -5.79 -10.75
CA ALA A 326 -10.01 -4.77 -11.51
C ALA A 326 -9.36 -5.39 -12.74
N GLU A 327 -9.55 -4.77 -13.91
CA GLU A 327 -8.90 -5.16 -15.17
C GLU A 327 -7.82 -4.14 -15.52
N PHE A 328 -6.70 -4.64 -16.06
CA PHE A 328 -5.51 -3.85 -16.39
C PHE A 328 -5.16 -3.92 -17.89
N PRO A 329 -4.40 -2.94 -18.43
CA PRO A 329 -4.00 -2.89 -19.84
C PRO A 329 -3.29 -4.16 -20.34
N SER A 330 -2.55 -4.86 -19.48
CA SER A 330 -1.93 -6.16 -19.80
C SER A 330 -2.94 -7.29 -20.06
N GLY A 331 -4.23 -7.07 -19.81
CA GLY A 331 -5.27 -8.09 -19.84
C GLY A 331 -5.41 -8.87 -18.55
N MET A 332 -4.57 -8.62 -17.55
CA MET A 332 -4.70 -9.24 -16.24
C MET A 332 -5.95 -8.75 -15.51
N VAL A 333 -6.62 -9.68 -14.84
CA VAL A 333 -7.72 -9.38 -13.92
C VAL A 333 -7.30 -9.67 -12.49
N MET A 334 -7.49 -8.72 -11.59
CA MET A 334 -7.25 -8.87 -10.16
C MET A 334 -8.58 -9.00 -9.41
N ASN A 335 -8.76 -10.08 -8.64
CA ASN A 335 -9.96 -10.34 -7.85
C ASN A 335 -9.59 -10.46 -6.38
N ILE A 336 -10.03 -9.50 -5.57
CA ILE A 336 -9.76 -9.46 -4.13
C ILE A 336 -11.08 -9.41 -3.37
N ILE A 337 -11.14 -10.19 -2.30
CA ILE A 337 -12.29 -10.20 -1.38
C ILE A 337 -11.81 -9.97 0.06
N SER A 338 -12.58 -9.22 0.82
CA SER A 338 -12.33 -9.01 2.24
C SER A 338 -13.61 -9.09 3.06
N SER A 339 -13.49 -9.62 4.27
CA SER A 339 -14.59 -9.72 5.23
C SER A 339 -14.12 -9.44 6.65
N THR A 340 -14.99 -8.84 7.46
CA THR A 340 -14.83 -8.69 8.91
C THR A 340 -15.81 -9.56 9.71
N VAL A 341 -16.60 -10.39 9.00
CA VAL A 341 -17.68 -11.22 9.58
C VAL A 341 -17.55 -12.70 9.23
N ASN A 342 -16.51 -13.06 8.50
CA ASN A 342 -16.16 -14.45 8.17
C ASN A 342 -14.66 -14.53 7.92
N GLU A 343 -13.97 -15.49 8.53
CA GLU A 343 -12.52 -15.67 8.44
C GLU A 343 -12.07 -16.63 7.33
N GLN A 344 -13.00 -17.26 6.61
CA GLN A 344 -12.67 -18.20 5.54
C GLN A 344 -12.24 -17.46 4.28
N GLY A 345 -10.97 -17.62 3.93
CA GLY A 345 -10.37 -16.96 2.77
C GLY A 345 -10.37 -17.80 1.50
N THR A 346 -9.99 -17.16 0.40
CA THR A 346 -9.71 -17.82 -0.87
C THR A 346 -8.23 -18.21 -0.96
N GLN A 347 -7.92 -19.21 -1.77
CA GLN A 347 -6.53 -19.56 -2.04
C GLN A 347 -5.83 -18.38 -2.75
N GLU A 348 -4.67 -17.96 -2.22
CA GLU A 348 -3.85 -16.92 -2.83
C GLU A 348 -3.08 -17.47 -4.02
N MET A 349 -3.26 -16.88 -5.20
CA MET A 349 -2.58 -17.33 -6.41
C MET A 349 -2.44 -16.23 -7.47
N ILE A 350 -1.42 -16.38 -8.32
CA ILE A 350 -1.21 -15.60 -9.54
C ILE A 350 -1.19 -16.58 -10.71
N ARG A 351 -2.13 -16.42 -11.64
CA ARG A 351 -2.27 -17.27 -12.81
C ARG A 351 -1.65 -16.61 -14.03
N GLY A 352 -0.73 -17.30 -14.64
CA GLY A 352 -0.30 -17.05 -16.00
C GLY A 352 -0.97 -18.03 -16.96
N HIS A 353 -0.82 -17.79 -18.24
CA HIS A 353 -1.35 -18.68 -19.29
C HIS A 353 -0.67 -20.08 -19.27
N LYS A 354 0.59 -20.14 -18.89
CA LYS A 354 1.37 -21.38 -18.93
C LYS A 354 1.51 -22.09 -17.58
N ALA A 355 1.48 -21.35 -16.48
CA ALA A 355 1.59 -21.91 -15.13
C ALA A 355 0.93 -20.99 -14.10
N THR A 356 0.62 -21.55 -12.93
CA THR A 356 0.03 -20.85 -11.79
C THR A 356 0.99 -20.85 -10.61
N LEU A 357 1.18 -19.67 -9.99
CA LEU A 357 1.88 -19.54 -8.71
C LEU A 357 0.87 -19.61 -7.56
N TYR A 358 1.08 -20.54 -6.65
CA TYR A 358 0.34 -20.66 -5.39
C TYR A 358 1.17 -20.02 -4.27
N MET A 359 0.59 -19.00 -3.62
CA MET A 359 1.27 -18.14 -2.65
C MET A 359 0.93 -18.59 -1.22
N ALA A 360 1.44 -19.74 -0.80
CA ALA A 360 1.04 -20.36 0.48
C ALA A 360 2.10 -20.15 1.58
N GLY A 361 1.76 -19.43 2.64
CA GLY A 361 2.63 -19.27 3.82
C GLY A 361 4.01 -18.74 3.46
N ASN A 362 5.04 -19.53 3.75
CA ASN A 362 6.45 -19.22 3.51
C ASN A 362 7.03 -19.87 2.24
N ARG A 363 6.18 -20.25 1.29
CA ARG A 363 6.59 -20.91 0.05
C ARG A 363 5.80 -20.41 -1.16
N ILE A 364 6.38 -20.61 -2.34
CA ILE A 364 5.73 -20.45 -3.64
C ILE A 364 5.77 -21.80 -4.34
N GLU A 365 4.63 -22.30 -4.78
CA GLU A 365 4.55 -23.44 -5.67
C GLU A 365 4.15 -22.97 -7.07
N MET A 366 4.97 -23.26 -8.06
CA MET A 366 4.65 -23.06 -9.48
C MET A 366 4.20 -24.39 -10.07
N LYS A 367 2.98 -24.43 -10.59
CA LYS A 367 2.43 -25.62 -11.27
C LYS A 367 2.09 -25.27 -12.72
N PRO A 368 2.62 -26.02 -13.70
CA PRO A 368 2.27 -25.81 -15.10
C PRO A 368 0.79 -26.10 -15.35
N GLU A 369 0.20 -25.34 -16.25
CA GLU A 369 -1.12 -25.67 -16.81
C GLU A 369 -1.01 -26.89 -17.71
N LYS A 370 -2.09 -27.67 -17.78
CA LYS A 370 -2.12 -28.99 -18.47
C LYS A 370 -1.51 -28.98 -19.88
N PRO A 371 -1.72 -27.98 -20.74
CA PRO A 371 -1.11 -27.95 -22.08
C PRO A 371 0.40 -27.73 -22.10
N PHE A 372 0.99 -27.30 -20.98
CA PHE A 372 2.40 -26.86 -20.91
C PHE A 372 3.27 -27.71 -19.98
N VAL A 373 2.78 -28.87 -19.54
CA VAL A 373 3.52 -29.76 -18.63
C VAL A 373 4.83 -30.29 -19.22
N GLU A 374 4.95 -30.34 -20.55
CA GLU A 374 6.19 -30.73 -21.23
C GLU A 374 7.14 -29.55 -21.45
N GLU A 375 6.66 -28.30 -21.31
CA GLU A 375 7.47 -27.08 -21.51
C GLU A 375 7.96 -26.49 -20.19
N ILE A 376 7.20 -26.65 -19.12
CA ILE A 376 7.43 -26.00 -17.84
C ILE A 376 7.53 -27.05 -16.73
N ASP A 377 8.70 -27.09 -16.11
CA ASP A 377 8.88 -27.92 -14.92
C ASP A 377 8.20 -27.27 -13.71
N PRO A 378 7.49 -28.03 -12.87
CA PRO A 378 7.00 -27.52 -11.60
C PRO A 378 8.17 -27.08 -10.71
N LEU A 379 7.94 -26.03 -9.92
CA LEU A 379 8.97 -25.45 -9.05
C LEU A 379 8.37 -25.16 -7.68
N THR A 380 9.08 -25.46 -6.62
CA THR A 380 8.77 -25.02 -5.27
C THR A 380 9.95 -24.21 -4.71
N ILE A 381 9.68 -23.00 -4.23
CA ILE A 381 10.62 -22.20 -3.46
C ILE A 381 10.15 -22.25 -2.02
N GLU A 382 10.95 -22.84 -1.16
CA GLU A 382 10.65 -23.03 0.25
C GLU A 382 11.49 -22.11 1.14
N ASN A 383 11.14 -22.05 2.43
CA ASN A 383 11.88 -21.33 3.46
C ASN A 383 12.01 -19.81 3.18
N ILE A 384 11.04 -19.26 2.49
CA ILE A 384 10.95 -17.82 2.31
C ILE A 384 10.64 -17.20 3.68
N LYS A 385 11.45 -16.22 4.11
CA LYS A 385 11.17 -15.49 5.35
C LYS A 385 9.75 -14.92 5.28
N PRO A 386 8.82 -15.33 6.15
CA PRO A 386 7.43 -14.94 6.01
C PRO A 386 7.18 -13.52 6.55
N GLY A 387 6.19 -12.89 5.98
CA GLY A 387 5.33 -11.96 6.66
C GLY A 387 5.51 -10.49 6.40
N GLU A 388 4.45 -9.80 6.77
CA GLU A 388 4.40 -8.35 6.86
C GLU A 388 5.17 -7.91 8.11
N SER A 389 6.33 -7.29 7.92
CA SER A 389 7.19 -6.79 9.00
C SER A 389 7.35 -5.29 8.92
N VAL A 390 6.82 -4.57 9.92
CA VAL A 390 7.01 -3.12 10.03
C VAL A 390 8.50 -2.76 10.07
N PRO A 391 9.35 -3.36 10.92
CA PRO A 391 10.77 -3.03 10.96
C PRO A 391 11.51 -3.23 9.62
N GLU A 392 11.26 -4.32 8.90
CA GLU A 392 11.90 -4.60 7.61
C GLU A 392 11.44 -3.59 6.54
N HIS A 393 10.17 -3.22 6.57
CA HIS A 393 9.62 -2.26 5.63
C HIS A 393 10.16 -0.85 5.88
N GLU A 394 10.26 -0.44 7.15
CA GLU A 394 10.88 0.83 7.54
C GLU A 394 12.37 0.87 7.22
N LYS A 395 13.09 -0.24 7.45
CA LYS A 395 14.50 -0.38 7.07
C LYS A 395 14.67 -0.14 5.56
N ASN A 396 13.83 -0.75 4.73
CA ASN A 396 13.82 -0.51 3.29
C ASN A 396 13.61 0.98 2.95
N TRP A 397 12.74 1.67 3.68
CA TRP A 397 12.55 3.11 3.50
C TRP A 397 13.80 3.93 3.83
N PHE A 398 14.44 3.68 4.97
CA PHE A 398 15.68 4.36 5.35
C PHE A 398 16.81 4.08 4.37
N GLU A 399 16.97 2.86 3.91
CA GLU A 399 17.93 2.49 2.88
C GLU A 399 17.65 3.19 1.55
N SER A 400 16.36 3.29 1.18
CA SER A 400 15.93 3.99 -0.03
C SER A 400 16.21 5.49 0.02
N ILE A 401 16.03 6.13 1.19
CA ILE A 401 16.39 7.53 1.42
C ILE A 401 17.90 7.74 1.18
N ARG A 402 18.75 6.89 1.79
CA ARG A 402 20.21 7.00 1.65
C ARG A 402 20.69 6.74 0.24
N ALA A 403 20.09 5.77 -0.42
CA ALA A 403 20.43 5.41 -1.80
C ALA A 403 19.78 6.32 -2.85
N ASN A 404 18.87 7.22 -2.44
CA ASN A 404 18.01 8.00 -3.34
C ASN A 404 17.31 7.13 -4.39
N LYS A 405 16.72 6.02 -3.94
CA LYS A 405 16.01 5.05 -4.80
C LYS A 405 14.58 4.89 -4.36
N GLN A 406 13.73 4.38 -5.26
CA GLN A 406 12.35 4.05 -4.92
C GLN A 406 12.30 2.90 -3.90
N PRO A 407 11.51 3.02 -2.85
CA PRO A 407 11.30 1.94 -1.90
C PRO A 407 10.34 0.89 -2.44
N ASN A 408 10.22 -0.23 -1.74
CA ASN A 408 9.37 -1.37 -2.14
C ASN A 408 7.91 -0.99 -2.36
N CYS A 409 7.36 -0.06 -1.58
CA CYS A 409 6.02 0.49 -1.77
C CYS A 409 6.10 2.00 -2.06
N GLY A 410 6.82 2.35 -3.12
CA GLY A 410 7.02 3.73 -3.56
C GLY A 410 5.80 4.30 -4.28
N ILE A 411 5.87 5.59 -4.60
CA ILE A 411 4.74 6.38 -5.11
C ILE A 411 4.14 5.81 -6.41
N ASP A 412 4.96 5.25 -7.31
CA ASP A 412 4.48 4.75 -8.59
C ASP A 412 3.59 3.50 -8.43
N LEU A 413 3.95 2.60 -7.53
CA LEU A 413 3.11 1.47 -7.14
C LEU A 413 1.87 1.96 -6.38
N ALA A 414 2.09 2.83 -5.41
CA ALA A 414 1.05 3.26 -4.48
C ALA A 414 -0.09 4.04 -5.15
N VAL A 415 0.20 4.94 -6.09
CA VAL A 415 -0.84 5.70 -6.79
C VAL A 415 -1.75 4.79 -7.63
N ARG A 416 -1.20 3.74 -8.22
CA ARG A 416 -1.96 2.76 -9.02
C ARG A 416 -2.90 1.95 -8.14
N VAL A 417 -2.40 1.45 -7.03
CA VAL A 417 -3.21 0.72 -6.06
C VAL A 417 -4.27 1.63 -5.43
N GLN A 418 -3.92 2.87 -5.05
CA GLN A 418 -4.89 3.82 -4.52
C GLN A 418 -5.97 4.17 -5.53
N THR A 419 -5.64 4.21 -6.83
CA THR A 419 -6.63 4.37 -7.90
C THR A 419 -7.61 3.20 -7.91
N VAL A 420 -7.14 1.95 -7.84
CA VAL A 420 -8.03 0.77 -7.74
C VAL A 420 -8.96 0.88 -6.53
N ILE A 421 -8.43 1.22 -5.35
CA ILE A 421 -9.20 1.38 -4.11
C ILE A 421 -10.28 2.45 -4.25
N SER A 422 -9.93 3.61 -4.78
CA SER A 422 -10.84 4.73 -4.93
C SER A 422 -11.94 4.44 -5.95
N LEU A 423 -11.60 3.80 -7.08
CA LEU A 423 -12.59 3.37 -8.07
C LEU A 423 -13.51 2.27 -7.53
N ALA A 424 -12.99 1.36 -6.70
CA ALA A 424 -13.80 0.36 -6.03
C ALA A 424 -14.80 0.98 -5.06
N GLU A 425 -14.41 1.99 -4.27
CA GLU A 425 -15.33 2.73 -3.42
C GLU A 425 -16.40 3.47 -4.24
N MET A 426 -16.00 4.13 -5.34
CA MET A 426 -16.94 4.76 -6.25
C MET A 426 -17.93 3.75 -6.84
N SER A 427 -17.43 2.60 -7.30
CA SER A 427 -18.25 1.52 -7.85
C SER A 427 -19.27 1.00 -6.84
N GLU A 428 -18.82 0.71 -5.62
CA GLU A 428 -19.68 0.19 -4.55
C GLU A 428 -20.74 1.23 -4.14
N ARG A 429 -20.34 2.48 -3.92
CA ARG A 429 -21.25 3.52 -3.40
C ARG A 429 -22.22 4.09 -4.44
N LEU A 430 -21.80 4.13 -5.71
CA LEU A 430 -22.58 4.67 -6.82
C LEU A 430 -23.32 3.58 -7.60
N ASN A 431 -23.05 2.31 -7.32
CA ASN A 431 -23.66 1.15 -7.98
C ASN A 431 -23.36 1.08 -9.48
N ILE A 432 -22.10 1.32 -9.86
CA ILE A 432 -21.64 1.41 -11.25
C ILE A 432 -20.30 0.69 -11.42
N MET A 433 -19.95 0.36 -12.66
CA MET A 433 -18.58 0.04 -13.05
C MET A 433 -17.85 1.34 -13.39
N CYS A 434 -16.66 1.55 -12.83
CA CYS A 434 -15.83 2.73 -13.08
C CYS A 434 -14.74 2.38 -14.11
N LEU A 435 -14.66 3.13 -15.21
CA LEU A 435 -13.56 3.12 -16.16
C LEU A 435 -12.63 4.28 -15.85
N PHE A 436 -11.33 4.09 -16.04
CA PHE A 436 -10.32 5.10 -15.74
C PHE A 436 -9.41 5.38 -16.92
N ASP A 437 -9.20 6.65 -17.20
CA ASP A 437 -8.22 7.13 -18.18
C ASP A 437 -7.01 7.71 -17.44
N GLU A 438 -5.88 7.01 -17.54
CA GLU A 438 -4.62 7.40 -16.89
C GLU A 438 -4.13 8.78 -17.34
N LYS A 439 -4.30 9.14 -18.62
CA LYS A 439 -3.76 10.37 -19.19
C LYS A 439 -4.53 11.60 -18.70
N THR A 440 -5.84 11.49 -18.63
CA THR A 440 -6.72 12.59 -18.19
C THR A 440 -7.06 12.53 -16.72
N ARG A 441 -6.75 11.41 -16.05
CA ARG A 441 -7.14 11.10 -14.66
C ARG A 441 -8.66 11.16 -14.43
N LYS A 442 -9.44 10.93 -15.49
CA LYS A 442 -10.90 10.97 -15.44
C LYS A 442 -11.50 9.60 -15.24
N VAL A 443 -12.67 9.59 -14.59
CA VAL A 443 -13.48 8.40 -14.40
C VAL A 443 -14.72 8.51 -15.25
N THR A 444 -15.09 7.42 -15.96
CA THR A 444 -16.30 7.33 -16.75
C THR A 444 -17.07 6.04 -16.47
N THR A 445 -18.35 6.03 -16.84
CA THR A 445 -19.14 4.79 -16.94
C THR A 445 -18.88 4.09 -18.26
N GLY A 446 -19.37 2.85 -18.40
CA GLY A 446 -19.25 2.08 -19.65
C GLY A 446 -19.94 2.71 -20.87
N ASP A 447 -20.92 3.60 -20.66
CA ASP A 447 -21.57 4.40 -21.69
C ASP A 447 -20.86 5.72 -22.01
N GLY A 448 -19.66 5.93 -21.44
CA GLY A 448 -18.79 7.10 -21.69
C GLY A 448 -19.15 8.36 -20.89
N ARG A 449 -20.10 8.29 -19.97
CA ARG A 449 -20.49 9.42 -19.14
C ARG A 449 -19.43 9.67 -18.07
N GLU A 450 -18.91 10.90 -18.00
CA GLU A 450 -17.93 11.29 -16.96
C GLU A 450 -18.59 11.28 -15.57
N ILE A 451 -17.89 10.69 -14.60
CA ILE A 451 -18.32 10.61 -13.22
C ILE A 451 -17.40 11.48 -12.36
N LYS A 452 -17.99 12.36 -11.59
CA LYS A 452 -17.23 13.12 -10.63
C LYS A 452 -16.72 12.22 -9.51
N ALA A 453 -15.41 12.25 -9.26
CA ALA A 453 -14.81 11.52 -8.17
C ALA A 453 -15.42 11.92 -6.81
N LEU A 454 -15.51 10.96 -5.89
CA LEU A 454 -15.94 11.21 -4.52
C LEU A 454 -14.97 12.16 -3.82
N THR A 455 -15.51 13.01 -2.98
CA THR A 455 -14.78 13.99 -2.17
C THR A 455 -15.42 14.11 -0.78
N TYR A 456 -14.79 14.84 0.12
CA TYR A 456 -15.36 15.14 1.46
C TYR A 456 -16.72 15.83 1.42
N GLY A 457 -17.06 16.51 0.34
CA GLY A 457 -18.39 17.09 0.12
C GLY A 457 -19.44 16.10 -0.36
N SER A 458 -19.02 14.92 -0.87
CA SER A 458 -19.91 13.86 -1.36
C SER A 458 -20.33 12.90 -0.26
N THR A 459 -19.73 12.97 0.92
CA THR A 459 -19.96 12.02 2.01
C THR A 459 -20.64 12.73 3.17
N PRO A 460 -21.96 12.55 3.36
CA PRO A 460 -22.63 13.02 4.56
C PRO A 460 -22.11 12.26 5.78
N LEU A 461 -22.11 12.92 6.93
CA LEU A 461 -21.93 12.25 8.22
C LEU A 461 -23.24 11.59 8.61
N SER A 462 -23.20 10.34 9.02
CA SER A 462 -24.32 9.59 9.59
C SER A 462 -24.70 10.12 10.96
#